data_6f47fcb462cff6d5f879ad0901fff513
#
_entry.id   6f47fcb462cff6d5f879ad0901fff513
#
_cell.length_a   1.000
_cell.length_b   1.000
_cell.length_c   1.000
_cell.angle_alpha   90.00
_cell.angle_beta   90.00
_cell.angle_gamma   90.00
#
_symmetry.space_group_name_H-M   'P 1'
#
loop_
_entity.id
_entity.type
_entity.pdbx_description
1 polymer ?
#
loop_
_entity_poly.entity_id
_entity_poly.type
_entity_poly.pdbx_seq_one_letter_code
_entity_poly.pdbx_strand_id
1 'polypeptide(L)'
;MSHIKSKDTSIEILLRKALWHEGIRYRKNYKKLPGNPDIAITKYKIAIFCDGEFWHGKAWNEKKETMKTNSDYWINKIERNINRDNKTDKELEKMGWVVFRFWGNKIKKNLLDCVNEIKETIYEIKNGIYYQAEYNGEDLLYAAEDKQEYVTDAASPALTH
;
A
#
# COMPACT_ATOMS: atom_id res chain seq x y z
N MET A 1 0.73 -25.12 5.40
CA MET A 1 0.39 -24.21 4.58
C MET A 1 1.40 -23.72 3.79
N SER A 2 1.49 -24.28 2.77
CA SER A 2 2.64 -24.08 2.03
C SER A 2 2.61 -22.94 1.08
N HIS A 3 1.52 -22.39 0.77
CA HIS A 3 1.48 -21.42 -0.28
C HIS A 3 0.89 -20.10 0.13
N ILE A 4 1.66 -19.31 0.89
CA ILE A 4 1.28 -17.95 1.17
C ILE A 4 1.87 -17.09 0.05
N LYS A 5 1.00 -16.54 -0.75
CA LYS A 5 1.45 -15.66 -1.83
C LYS A 5 1.96 -14.37 -1.26
N SER A 6 3.07 -13.88 -1.80
CA SER A 6 3.62 -12.61 -1.39
C SER A 6 3.06 -11.43 -2.21
N LYS A 7 2.36 -11.72 -3.30
CA LYS A 7 1.73 -10.71 -4.14
C LYS A 7 0.47 -11.28 -4.77
N ASP A 8 -0.38 -10.41 -5.28
CA ASP A 8 -1.64 -10.78 -5.91
C ASP A 8 -2.52 -11.64 -5.01
N THR A 9 -2.54 -11.33 -3.73
CA THR A 9 -3.42 -11.99 -2.78
C THR A 9 -4.87 -11.56 -3.02
N SER A 10 -5.82 -12.29 -2.47
CA SER A 10 -7.24 -11.98 -2.66
C SER A 10 -7.61 -10.58 -2.18
N ILE A 11 -7.02 -10.13 -1.07
CA ILE A 11 -7.30 -8.79 -0.54
C ILE A 11 -6.72 -7.70 -1.43
N GLU A 12 -5.55 -7.93 -2.01
CA GLU A 12 -4.96 -6.99 -2.96
C GLU A 12 -5.84 -6.85 -4.19
N ILE A 13 -6.31 -7.97 -4.72
CA ILE A 13 -7.17 -7.97 -5.90
C ILE A 13 -8.48 -7.27 -5.64
N LEU A 14 -9.09 -7.51 -4.48
CA LEU A 14 -10.32 -6.82 -4.10
C LEU A 14 -10.15 -5.31 -4.10
N LEU A 15 -9.11 -4.84 -3.44
CA LEU A 15 -8.86 -3.41 -3.33
C LEU A 15 -8.53 -2.80 -4.69
N ARG A 16 -7.68 -3.47 -5.48
CA ARG A 16 -7.33 -2.98 -6.81
C ARG A 16 -8.55 -2.82 -7.71
N LYS A 17 -9.42 -3.82 -7.73
CA LYS A 17 -10.63 -3.75 -8.55
C LYS A 17 -11.53 -2.61 -8.12
N ALA A 18 -11.69 -2.42 -6.82
CA ALA A 18 -12.52 -1.34 -6.30
C ALA A 18 -11.97 0.04 -6.69
N LEU A 19 -10.66 0.22 -6.59
CA LEU A 19 -10.02 1.47 -7.00
C LEU A 19 -10.16 1.71 -8.50
N TRP A 20 -10.00 0.67 -9.30
CA TRP A 20 -10.13 0.77 -10.75
C TRP A 20 -11.54 1.22 -11.14
N HIS A 21 -12.56 0.68 -10.49
CA HIS A 21 -13.94 1.08 -10.73
C HIS A 21 -14.20 2.55 -10.41
N GLU A 22 -13.43 3.10 -9.48
CA GLU A 22 -13.55 4.51 -9.13
C GLU A 22 -12.74 5.44 -10.06
N GLY A 23 -12.15 4.87 -11.10
CA GLY A 23 -11.33 5.64 -12.01
C GLY A 23 -9.93 5.92 -11.53
N ILE A 24 -9.52 5.31 -10.44
CA ILE A 24 -8.19 5.51 -9.88
C ILE A 24 -7.21 4.55 -10.54
N ARG A 25 -6.14 5.10 -11.08
CA ARG A 25 -5.10 4.29 -11.73
C ARG A 25 -3.90 4.14 -10.83
N TYR A 26 -3.24 2.99 -10.90
CA TYR A 26 -2.19 2.60 -9.96
C TYR A 26 -1.19 1.66 -10.61
N ARG A 27 -0.05 1.48 -9.92
CA ARG A 27 0.93 0.45 -10.25
C ARG A 27 0.81 -0.63 -9.19
N LYS A 28 0.82 -1.88 -9.59
CA LYS A 28 0.75 -2.98 -8.64
C LYS A 28 2.13 -3.54 -8.35
N ASN A 29 2.33 -3.98 -7.10
CA ASN A 29 3.60 -4.58 -6.68
C ASN A 29 4.79 -3.72 -7.09
N TYR A 30 4.77 -2.46 -6.64
CA TYR A 30 5.67 -1.43 -7.14
C TYR A 30 7.04 -1.52 -6.50
N LYS A 31 8.02 -1.99 -7.26
CA LYS A 31 9.36 -2.28 -6.74
C LYS A 31 10.28 -1.06 -6.70
N LYS A 32 9.89 0.06 -7.26
CA LYS A 32 10.72 1.26 -7.29
C LYS A 32 10.73 2.02 -5.98
N LEU A 33 9.91 1.64 -5.03
CA LEU A 33 9.82 2.29 -3.72
C LEU A 33 10.22 1.34 -2.59
N PRO A 34 10.70 1.87 -1.47
CA PRO A 34 10.97 1.03 -0.29
C PRO A 34 9.74 0.21 0.10
N GLY A 35 9.97 -1.04 0.45
CA GLY A 35 8.90 -1.94 0.88
C GLY A 35 8.05 -2.53 -0.21
N ASN A 36 8.26 -2.17 -1.46
CA ASN A 36 7.50 -2.68 -2.59
C ASN A 36 5.98 -2.61 -2.34
N PRO A 37 5.40 -1.41 -2.30
CA PRO A 37 3.97 -1.27 -2.03
C PRO A 37 3.13 -2.14 -2.95
N ASP A 38 2.09 -2.74 -2.40
CA ASP A 38 1.18 -3.58 -3.18
C ASP A 38 0.45 -2.78 -4.24
N ILE A 39 0.15 -1.53 -3.92
CA ILE A 39 -0.50 -0.59 -4.83
C ILE A 39 0.18 0.77 -4.69
N ALA A 40 0.56 1.36 -5.80
CA ALA A 40 1.12 2.70 -5.80
C ALA A 40 0.32 3.60 -6.74
N ILE A 41 -0.24 4.66 -6.19
CA ILE A 41 -0.94 5.66 -6.99
C ILE A 41 0.07 6.78 -7.22
N THR A 42 0.87 6.61 -8.27
CA THR A 42 2.03 7.47 -8.52
C THR A 42 1.65 8.91 -8.81
N LYS A 43 0.50 9.12 -9.44
CA LYS A 43 0.03 10.46 -9.74
C LYS A 43 -0.11 11.34 -8.50
N TYR A 44 -0.46 10.73 -7.37
CA TYR A 44 -0.68 11.45 -6.12
C TYR A 44 0.31 11.08 -5.03
N LYS A 45 1.29 10.24 -5.34
CA LYS A 45 2.30 9.76 -4.38
C LYS A 45 1.65 9.09 -3.17
N ILE A 46 0.80 8.12 -3.44
CA ILE A 46 0.14 7.32 -2.40
C ILE A 46 0.62 5.88 -2.52
N ALA A 47 1.17 5.35 -1.44
CA ALA A 47 1.62 3.96 -1.36
C ALA A 47 0.69 3.19 -0.44
N ILE A 48 0.21 2.04 -0.90
CA ILE A 48 -0.77 1.25 -0.17
C ILE A 48 -0.22 -0.15 0.05
N PHE A 49 -0.25 -0.59 1.31
CA PHE A 49 0.12 -1.94 1.70
C PHE A 49 -1.11 -2.68 2.20
N CYS A 50 -1.28 -3.90 1.72
CA CYS A 50 -2.36 -4.77 2.16
C CYS A 50 -1.75 -5.81 3.09
N ASP A 51 -1.90 -5.61 4.38
CA ASP A 51 -1.16 -6.37 5.39
C ASP A 51 -1.94 -7.56 5.93
N GLY A 52 -1.26 -8.71 5.97
CA GLY A 52 -1.79 -9.87 6.66
C GLY A 52 -1.69 -9.66 8.17
N GLU A 53 -2.78 -9.95 8.85
CA GLU A 53 -2.90 -9.60 10.27
C GLU A 53 -1.90 -10.29 11.18
N PHE A 54 -1.64 -11.55 10.93
CA PHE A 54 -0.73 -12.32 11.76
C PHE A 54 0.72 -11.83 11.65
N TRP A 55 1.17 -11.61 10.41
CA TRP A 55 2.58 -11.33 10.14
C TRP A 55 2.99 -9.89 10.41
N HIS A 56 2.03 -8.98 10.45
CA HIS A 56 2.30 -7.56 10.63
C HIS A 56 1.89 -7.01 11.99
N GLY A 57 1.53 -7.90 12.90
CA GLY A 57 1.38 -7.50 14.29
C GLY A 57 0.09 -6.84 14.71
N LYS A 58 -0.97 -7.03 13.94
CA LYS A 58 -2.28 -6.55 14.37
C LYS A 58 -2.65 -7.21 15.69
N ALA A 59 -3.01 -6.41 16.68
CA ALA A 59 -3.32 -6.90 18.03
C ALA A 59 -2.16 -7.72 18.60
N TRP A 60 -0.92 -7.29 18.33
CA TRP A 60 0.27 -8.07 18.67
C TRP A 60 0.39 -8.39 20.15
N ASN A 61 0.11 -7.42 21.01
CA ASN A 61 0.24 -7.64 22.44
C ASN A 61 -0.66 -8.76 22.94
N GLU A 62 -1.86 -8.87 22.38
CA GLU A 62 -2.79 -9.93 22.71
C GLU A 62 -2.32 -11.28 22.16
N LYS A 63 -1.91 -11.31 20.92
CA LYS A 63 -1.43 -12.54 20.29
C LYS A 63 -0.17 -13.07 20.93
N LYS A 64 0.72 -12.19 21.34
CA LYS A 64 1.97 -12.55 21.98
C LYS A 64 1.74 -13.39 23.22
N GLU A 65 0.74 -13.04 24.02
CA GLU A 65 0.42 -13.76 25.25
C GLU A 65 -0.20 -15.14 25.00
N THR A 66 -0.85 -15.31 23.85
CA THR A 66 -1.54 -16.57 23.55
C THR A 66 -0.73 -17.55 22.73
N MET A 67 0.42 -17.16 22.24
CA MET A 67 1.25 -18.07 21.45
C MET A 67 1.95 -19.08 22.37
N LYS A 68 1.78 -20.36 22.04
CA LYS A 68 2.31 -21.43 22.88
C LYS A 68 3.45 -22.22 22.27
N THR A 69 3.44 -22.44 20.97
CA THR A 69 4.42 -23.29 20.30
C THR A 69 5.38 -22.46 19.48
N ASN A 70 6.68 -22.69 19.65
CA ASN A 70 7.73 -21.95 18.95
C ASN A 70 7.56 -20.44 19.08
N SER A 71 7.12 -20.02 20.27
CA SER A 71 6.77 -18.63 20.50
C SER A 71 7.93 -17.67 20.27
N ASP A 72 9.15 -18.05 20.70
CA ASP A 72 10.31 -17.16 20.51
C ASP A 72 10.61 -16.91 19.05
N TYR A 73 10.50 -17.94 18.21
CA TYR A 73 10.70 -17.79 16.76
C TYR A 73 9.68 -16.82 16.15
N TRP A 74 8.41 -17.03 16.47
CA TRP A 74 7.33 -16.21 15.93
C TRP A 74 7.36 -14.79 16.46
N ILE A 75 7.64 -14.63 17.75
CA ILE A 75 7.78 -13.31 18.36
C ILE A 75 8.86 -12.51 17.65
N ASN A 76 10.03 -13.09 17.49
CA ASN A 76 11.14 -12.41 16.83
C ASN A 76 10.81 -12.06 15.39
N LYS A 77 10.14 -12.95 14.67
CA LYS A 77 9.79 -12.73 13.28
C LYS A 77 8.78 -11.60 13.12
N ILE A 78 7.75 -11.60 13.96
CA ILE A 78 6.70 -10.58 13.89
C ILE A 78 7.26 -9.22 14.29
N GLU A 79 8.06 -9.17 15.33
CA GLU A 79 8.66 -7.91 15.78
C GLU A 79 9.60 -7.34 14.73
N ARG A 80 10.36 -8.18 14.04
CA ARG A 80 11.18 -7.72 12.92
C ARG A 80 10.32 -7.15 11.79
N ASN A 81 9.20 -7.79 11.51
CA ASN A 81 8.29 -7.31 10.47
C ASN A 81 7.70 -5.95 10.84
N ILE A 82 7.29 -5.78 12.09
CA ILE A 82 6.76 -4.50 12.58
C ILE A 82 7.82 -3.40 12.45
N ASN A 83 9.04 -3.68 12.89
CA ASN A 83 10.13 -2.71 12.82
C ASN A 83 10.48 -2.34 11.39
N ARG A 84 10.52 -3.34 10.51
CA ARG A 84 10.78 -3.12 9.09
C ARG A 84 9.69 -2.26 8.45
N ASP A 85 8.43 -2.54 8.77
CA ASP A 85 7.31 -1.78 8.23
C ASP A 85 7.33 -0.34 8.70
N ASN A 86 7.63 -0.12 9.98
CA ASN A 86 7.74 1.23 10.52
C ASN A 86 8.86 2.02 9.84
N LYS A 87 9.99 1.38 9.60
CA LYS A 87 11.11 2.00 8.91
C LYS A 87 10.74 2.36 7.47
N THR A 88 10.08 1.43 6.79
CA THR A 88 9.62 1.63 5.42
C THR A 88 8.65 2.81 5.33
N ASP A 89 7.69 2.88 6.24
CA ASP A 89 6.72 3.96 6.26
C ASP A 89 7.41 5.32 6.42
N LYS A 90 8.38 5.39 7.32
CA LYS A 90 9.13 6.64 7.53
C LYS A 90 9.95 7.04 6.31
N GLU A 91 10.55 6.07 5.63
CA GLU A 91 11.30 6.34 4.40
C GLU A 91 10.39 6.89 3.32
N LEU A 92 9.22 6.29 3.14
CA LEU A 92 8.25 6.74 2.15
C LEU A 92 7.72 8.14 2.48
N GLU A 93 7.43 8.40 3.75
CA GLU A 93 6.97 9.72 4.17
C GLU A 93 8.01 10.80 3.93
N LYS A 94 9.29 10.48 4.15
CA LYS A 94 10.38 11.41 3.84
C LYS A 94 10.48 11.71 2.35
N MET A 95 10.09 10.76 1.51
CA MET A 95 10.06 10.94 0.06
C MET A 95 8.81 11.70 -0.41
N GLY A 96 7.94 12.08 0.52
CA GLY A 96 6.72 12.80 0.19
C GLY A 96 5.53 11.91 -0.15
N TRP A 97 5.62 10.65 0.15
CA TRP A 97 4.53 9.71 -0.12
C TRP A 97 3.59 9.60 1.08
N VAL A 98 2.31 9.46 0.80
CA VAL A 98 1.30 9.14 1.80
C VAL A 98 1.22 7.63 1.87
N VAL A 99 1.27 7.07 3.06
CA VAL A 99 1.27 5.62 3.26
C VAL A 99 -0.05 5.17 3.88
N PHE A 100 -0.68 4.20 3.24
CA PHE A 100 -1.84 3.51 3.80
C PHE A 100 -1.46 2.06 4.09
N ARG A 101 -1.85 1.58 5.25
CA ARG A 101 -1.75 0.16 5.57
C ARG A 101 -3.13 -0.31 5.97
N PHE A 102 -3.67 -1.22 5.16
CA PHE A 102 -4.99 -1.79 5.45
C PHE A 102 -4.85 -3.24 5.83
N TRP A 103 -5.45 -3.60 6.97
CA TRP A 103 -5.51 -4.99 7.37
C TRP A 103 -6.46 -5.76 6.48
N GLY A 104 -6.15 -7.04 6.26
CA GLY A 104 -6.95 -7.90 5.39
C GLY A 104 -8.42 -7.95 5.78
N ASN A 105 -8.71 -8.01 7.07
CA ASN A 105 -10.11 -8.01 7.53
C ASN A 105 -10.83 -6.71 7.17
N LYS A 106 -10.16 -5.58 7.27
CA LYS A 106 -10.77 -4.31 6.91
C LYS A 106 -11.11 -4.28 5.42
N ILE A 107 -10.19 -4.78 4.59
CA ILE A 107 -10.43 -4.83 3.15
C ILE A 107 -11.62 -5.73 2.83
N LYS A 108 -11.70 -6.89 3.47
CA LYS A 108 -12.79 -7.84 3.21
C LYS A 108 -14.14 -7.35 3.72
N LYS A 109 -14.16 -6.76 4.89
CA LYS A 109 -15.43 -6.40 5.54
C LYS A 109 -15.86 -4.97 5.29
N ASN A 110 -14.91 -4.08 5.09
CA ASN A 110 -15.17 -2.65 4.95
C ASN A 110 -14.45 -2.07 3.75
N LEU A 111 -14.58 -2.74 2.61
CA LEU A 111 -13.89 -2.34 1.38
C LEU A 111 -14.22 -0.91 0.97
N LEU A 112 -15.48 -0.53 1.08
CA LEU A 112 -15.90 0.81 0.71
C LEU A 112 -15.22 1.87 1.58
N ASP A 113 -15.05 1.60 2.87
CA ASP A 113 -14.36 2.53 3.76
C ASP A 113 -12.91 2.71 3.35
N CYS A 114 -12.23 1.63 2.96
CA CYS A 114 -10.86 1.71 2.47
C CYS A 114 -10.76 2.59 1.23
N VAL A 115 -11.67 2.38 0.29
CA VAL A 115 -11.71 3.16 -0.94
C VAL A 115 -12.00 4.63 -0.65
N ASN A 116 -12.94 4.89 0.25
CA ASN A 116 -13.31 6.26 0.60
C ASN A 116 -12.15 7.01 1.26
N GLU A 117 -11.38 6.36 2.14
CA GLU A 117 -10.20 6.98 2.75
C GLU A 117 -9.20 7.41 1.68
N ILE A 118 -8.99 6.56 0.69
CA ILE A 118 -8.08 6.86 -0.41
C ILE A 118 -8.61 8.03 -1.25
N LYS A 119 -9.90 8.01 -1.56
CA LYS A 119 -10.53 9.07 -2.34
C LYS A 119 -10.47 10.42 -1.63
N GLU A 120 -10.70 10.43 -0.34
CA GLU A 120 -10.60 11.65 0.47
C GLU A 120 -9.18 12.21 0.42
N THR A 121 -8.19 11.35 0.56
CA THR A 121 -6.79 11.78 0.49
C THR A 121 -6.45 12.33 -0.90
N ILE A 122 -6.92 11.68 -1.96
CA ILE A 122 -6.72 12.20 -3.31
C ILE A 122 -7.36 13.60 -3.45
N TYR A 123 -8.55 13.78 -2.92
CA TYR A 123 -9.23 15.07 -2.95
C TYR A 123 -8.39 16.13 -2.23
N GLU A 124 -7.88 15.81 -1.05
CA GLU A 124 -7.05 16.73 -0.28
C GLU A 124 -5.76 17.10 -1.02
N ILE A 125 -5.12 16.13 -1.65
CA ILE A 125 -3.91 16.38 -2.44
C ILE A 125 -4.21 17.28 -3.63
N LYS A 126 -5.29 16.99 -4.36
CA LYS A 126 -5.69 17.79 -5.52
C LYS A 126 -5.96 19.26 -5.17
N ASN A 127 -6.46 19.49 -3.97
CA ASN A 127 -6.86 20.84 -3.55
C ASN A 127 -5.79 21.52 -2.70
N GLY A 128 -4.61 20.94 -2.61
CA GLY A 128 -3.50 21.55 -1.87
C GLY A 128 -3.67 21.56 -0.37
N ILE A 129 -4.61 20.78 0.15
CA ILE A 129 -4.84 20.69 1.60
C ILE A 129 -3.79 19.79 2.25
N TYR A 130 -3.42 18.72 1.54
CA TYR A 130 -2.46 17.76 2.04
C TYR A 130 -1.06 18.16 1.57
N TYR A 131 -0.15 18.36 2.52
CA TYR A 131 1.23 18.70 2.18
C TYR A 131 2.03 17.45 1.82
N GLN A 132 2.72 17.51 0.72
CA GLN A 132 3.69 16.48 0.31
C GLN A 132 5.04 17.15 0.06
N ALA A 133 6.10 16.41 0.22
CA ALA A 133 7.44 16.92 -0.07
C ALA A 133 7.55 17.33 -1.54
N GLU A 134 8.32 18.36 -1.77
CA GLU A 134 8.54 18.82 -3.14
C GLU A 134 9.34 17.80 -3.92
N TYR A 135 9.06 17.73 -5.21
CA TYR A 135 9.82 16.87 -6.09
C TYR A 135 11.24 17.37 -6.26
N ASN A 136 12.17 16.45 -6.24
CA ASN A 136 13.52 16.72 -6.73
C ASN A 136 13.62 16.20 -8.17
N GLY A 137 14.79 16.30 -8.76
CA GLY A 137 15.00 15.85 -10.14
C GLY A 137 14.73 14.37 -10.37
N GLU A 138 15.05 13.55 -9.37
CA GLU A 138 14.84 12.11 -9.46
C GLU A 138 13.34 11.78 -9.42
N ASP A 139 12.60 12.47 -8.57
CA ASP A 139 11.17 12.29 -8.50
C ASP A 139 10.49 12.61 -9.83
N LEU A 140 10.98 13.64 -10.52
CA LEU A 140 10.45 13.98 -11.83
C LEU A 140 10.74 12.90 -12.87
N LEU A 141 11.90 12.27 -12.80
CA LEU A 141 12.23 11.15 -13.68
C LEU A 141 11.31 9.96 -13.40
N TYR A 142 11.10 9.64 -12.15
CA TYR A 142 10.15 8.60 -11.76
C TYR A 142 8.77 8.89 -12.31
N ALA A 143 8.28 10.09 -12.14
CA ALA A 143 6.95 10.47 -12.61
C ALA A 143 6.83 10.32 -14.12
N ALA A 144 7.88 10.65 -14.87
CA ALA A 144 7.88 10.51 -16.31
C ALA A 144 7.85 9.04 -16.73
N GLU A 145 8.66 8.21 -16.10
CA GLU A 145 8.68 6.77 -16.36
C GLU A 145 7.33 6.13 -16.03
N ASP A 146 6.77 6.50 -14.89
CA ASP A 146 5.50 5.95 -14.45
C ASP A 146 4.36 6.31 -15.39
N LYS A 147 4.36 7.50 -15.94
CA LYS A 147 3.34 7.89 -16.91
C LYS A 147 3.37 6.99 -18.14
N GLN A 148 4.57 6.68 -18.62
CA GLN A 148 4.71 5.83 -19.77
C GLN A 148 4.29 4.39 -19.47
N GLU A 149 4.73 3.87 -18.36
CA GLU A 149 4.34 2.53 -17.92
C GLU A 149 2.85 2.43 -17.65
N TYR A 150 2.29 3.49 -17.11
CA TYR A 150 0.88 3.56 -16.78
C TYR A 150 0.00 3.42 -18.03
N VAL A 151 0.36 4.13 -19.08
CA VAL A 151 -0.35 4.02 -20.35
C VAL A 151 -0.27 2.60 -20.88
N THR A 152 0.88 1.96 -20.76
CA THR A 152 1.08 0.59 -21.22
C THR A 152 0.27 -0.40 -20.38
N ASP A 153 0.31 -0.26 -19.06
CA ASP A 153 -0.40 -1.18 -18.18
C ASP A 153 -1.89 -0.99 -18.21
N ALA A 154 -2.33 0.23 -18.36
CA ALA A 154 -3.75 0.52 -18.38
C ALA A 154 -4.45 -0.22 -19.49
N ALA A 155 -3.77 -0.43 -20.60
CA ALA A 155 -4.27 -1.22 -21.69
C ALA A 155 -5.73 -0.99 -22.02
N SER A 156 -6.37 -0.07 -21.39
CA SER A 156 -7.77 0.18 -21.55
C SER A 156 -7.96 1.59 -22.02
N PRO A 157 -8.42 1.76 -23.22
CA PRO A 157 -8.56 3.07 -23.81
C PRO A 157 -9.67 3.89 -23.20
N ALA A 158 -10.50 3.27 -22.41
CA ALA A 158 -11.64 3.98 -21.88
C ALA A 158 -11.30 4.91 -20.72
N LEU A 159 -10.05 5.07 -20.44
CA LEU A 159 -9.67 5.80 -19.30
C LEU A 159 -9.44 7.20 -19.63
N THR A 160 -10.46 7.93 -19.55
CA THR A 160 -10.39 9.30 -19.92
C THR A 160 -10.44 10.24 -18.78
N HIS A 161 -10.20 9.86 -17.65
CA HIS A 161 -10.29 10.83 -16.57
C HIS A 161 -9.04 11.12 -15.90
#